data_f0731b763c53c128ee695d1e1488788c
#
_entry.id   f0731b763c53c128ee695d1e1488788c
#
_cell.length_a   1.000
_cell.length_b   1.000
_cell.length_c   1.000
_cell.angle_alpha   90.00
_cell.angle_beta   90.00
_cell.angle_gamma   90.00
#
_symmetry.space_group_name_H-M   'P 1'
#
loop_
_entity.id
_entity.type
_entity.pdbx_description
1 polymer ?
#
loop_
_entity_poly.entity_id
_entity_poly.type
_entity_poly.pdbx_seq_one_letter_code
_entity_poly.pdbx_strand_id
1 'polypeptide(L)'
;PGGFVVPAASGPRQIVVNGMSPSNRGSRWSNSGMVVELRPEDLANDELRIMSEEPTAQQDGVADPRLSTLNSQLSMMYFQESLEYLCWQQGNMKQTAPAQRMADFTKKKLSYDLPESSYAPGLVSSPLHFWMPPFIANRLSKGFQQFGKYSHGFLTNEATMIGVETRTSSPVRIIRDKDTLQHVRLKGLFPCGEGAGYAGGIVSAGIDGERCAEAVGRLLL
;
A
#
# COMPACT_ATOMS: atom_id res chain seq x y z
N PRO A 1 -3.03 -19.44 9.10
CA PRO A 1 -3.10 -19.66 10.52
C PRO A 1 -2.00 -18.88 11.23
N GLY A 2 -2.36 -18.22 12.32
CA GLY A 2 -1.51 -17.41 13.17
C GLY A 2 -0.89 -16.22 12.44
N GLY A 3 -1.36 -15.02 12.72
CA GLY A 3 -0.81 -13.82 12.12
C GLY A 3 -1.09 -12.58 12.94
N PHE A 4 -0.36 -11.52 12.65
CA PHE A 4 -0.52 -10.22 13.29
C PHE A 4 -0.62 -9.15 12.21
N VAL A 5 -1.39 -8.11 12.47
CA VAL A 5 -1.28 -6.86 11.73
C VAL A 5 -0.34 -5.95 12.52
N VAL A 6 0.66 -5.41 11.85
CA VAL A 6 1.72 -4.60 12.45
C VAL A 6 1.85 -3.26 11.72
N PRO A 7 2.36 -2.19 12.39
CA PRO A 7 2.76 -0.98 11.70
C PRO A 7 3.91 -1.28 10.74
N ALA A 8 3.86 -0.72 9.54
CA ALA A 8 4.97 -0.70 8.60
C ALA A 8 5.66 0.67 8.60
N ALA A 9 6.87 0.74 8.05
CA ALA A 9 7.57 2.01 7.89
C ALA A 9 6.78 2.96 6.99
N SER A 10 6.52 4.17 7.46
CA SER A 10 5.78 5.21 6.76
C SER A 10 6.45 6.56 6.91
N GLY A 11 6.07 7.51 6.07
CA GLY A 11 6.50 8.90 6.18
C GLY A 11 5.82 9.63 7.34
N PRO A 12 6.20 10.90 7.57
CA PRO A 12 5.52 11.75 8.53
C PRO A 12 4.02 11.89 8.19
N ARG A 13 3.17 11.78 9.21
CA ARG A 13 1.71 11.88 9.04
C ARG A 13 1.12 10.85 8.06
N GLN A 14 1.65 9.64 8.08
CA GLN A 14 1.17 8.52 7.27
C GLN A 14 0.95 7.29 8.14
N ILE A 15 0.03 6.42 7.74
CA ILE A 15 -0.17 5.09 8.31
C ILE A 15 -0.05 4.06 7.19
N VAL A 16 0.79 3.07 7.43
CA VAL A 16 0.87 1.85 6.64
C VAL A 16 0.82 0.67 7.60
N VAL A 17 -0.02 -0.30 7.29
CA VAL A 17 -0.10 -1.56 8.03
C VAL A 17 0.41 -2.69 7.17
N ASN A 18 0.86 -3.77 7.80
CA ASN A 18 1.29 -4.98 7.10
C ASN A 18 0.87 -6.23 7.87
N GLY A 19 0.59 -7.30 7.15
CA GLY A 19 0.38 -8.62 7.72
C GLY A 19 1.70 -9.33 8.00
N MET A 20 1.83 -9.94 9.18
CA MET A 20 3.01 -10.71 9.57
C MET A 20 2.59 -12.06 10.13
N SER A 21 3.26 -13.12 9.71
CA SER A 21 3.08 -14.47 10.28
C SER A 21 4.36 -14.90 11.02
N PRO A 22 4.30 -15.10 12.34
CA PRO A 22 5.43 -15.63 13.10
C PRO A 22 5.68 -17.10 12.74
N SER A 23 6.88 -17.57 12.93
CA SER A 23 7.30 -18.95 12.58
C SER A 23 6.45 -20.04 13.25
N ASN A 24 6.02 -19.82 14.47
CA ASN A 24 5.20 -20.78 15.23
C ASN A 24 3.73 -20.82 14.77
N ARG A 25 3.26 -19.80 14.02
CA ARG A 25 1.89 -19.70 13.50
C ARG A 25 0.78 -19.96 14.53
N GLY A 26 1.06 -19.73 15.81
CA GLY A 26 0.22 -20.08 16.95
C GLY A 26 -0.62 -18.93 17.50
N SER A 27 -0.74 -17.81 16.82
CA SER A 27 -1.58 -16.71 17.30
C SER A 27 -3.07 -17.02 17.17
N ARG A 28 -3.87 -16.39 18.01
CA ARG A 28 -5.33 -16.49 17.94
C ARG A 28 -5.94 -15.70 16.77
N TRP A 29 -5.17 -14.84 16.13
CA TRP A 29 -5.60 -14.06 14.96
C TRP A 29 -5.08 -14.65 13.66
N SER A 30 -5.78 -14.36 12.59
CA SER A 30 -5.33 -14.55 11.22
C SER A 30 -5.50 -13.24 10.45
N ASN A 31 -4.70 -13.03 9.43
CA ASN A 31 -4.83 -11.89 8.53
C ASN A 31 -4.69 -12.30 7.07
N SER A 32 -5.14 -11.43 6.20
CA SER A 32 -4.88 -11.51 4.76
C SER A 32 -4.84 -10.09 4.18
N GLY A 33 -3.95 -9.85 3.24
CA GLY A 33 -3.94 -8.63 2.43
C GLY A 33 -5.04 -8.72 1.37
N MET A 34 -5.94 -7.74 1.37
CA MET A 34 -7.00 -7.59 0.37
C MET A 34 -6.71 -6.34 -0.43
N VAL A 35 -6.36 -6.51 -1.69
CA VAL A 35 -5.84 -5.43 -2.52
C VAL A 35 -6.71 -5.17 -3.75
N VAL A 36 -6.68 -3.95 -4.24
CA VAL A 36 -7.16 -3.55 -5.56
C VAL A 36 -5.93 -3.16 -6.37
N GLU A 37 -5.68 -3.85 -7.47
CA GLU A 37 -4.63 -3.46 -8.39
C GLU A 37 -5.00 -2.13 -9.04
N LEU A 38 -4.05 -1.19 -9.00
CA LEU A 38 -4.13 0.11 -9.66
C LEU A 38 -3.04 0.19 -10.73
N ARG A 39 -3.40 0.68 -11.89
CA ARG A 39 -2.49 0.92 -13.01
C ARG A 39 -2.43 2.41 -13.32
N PRO A 40 -1.37 2.90 -13.97
CA PRO A 40 -1.29 4.31 -14.37
C PRO A 40 -2.52 4.80 -15.14
N GLU A 41 -3.13 3.93 -15.95
CA GLU A 41 -4.33 4.25 -16.75
C GLU A 41 -5.57 4.52 -15.86
N ASP A 42 -5.63 3.90 -14.68
CA ASP A 42 -6.75 4.12 -13.74
C ASP A 42 -6.75 5.54 -13.17
N LEU A 43 -5.57 6.21 -13.14
CA LEU A 43 -5.46 7.60 -12.68
C LEU A 43 -6.07 8.62 -13.67
N ALA A 44 -6.50 8.19 -14.86
CA ALA A 44 -7.32 9.00 -15.74
C ALA A 44 -8.74 9.23 -15.16
N ASN A 45 -9.15 8.46 -14.17
CA ASN A 45 -10.39 8.70 -13.41
C ASN A 45 -10.20 9.92 -12.50
N ASP A 46 -11.08 10.91 -12.61
CA ASP A 46 -10.98 12.18 -11.86
C ASP A 46 -10.90 11.98 -10.33
N GLU A 47 -11.56 10.96 -9.78
CA GLU A 47 -11.53 10.65 -8.35
C GLU A 47 -10.13 10.23 -7.87
N LEU A 48 -9.38 9.51 -8.70
CA LEU A 48 -8.02 9.05 -8.38
C LEU A 48 -6.98 10.10 -8.76
N ARG A 49 -7.24 10.88 -9.81
CA ARG A 49 -6.35 11.94 -10.31
C ARG A 49 -6.07 13.00 -9.25
N ILE A 50 -7.08 13.45 -8.52
CA ILE A 50 -6.92 14.45 -7.45
C ILE A 50 -5.93 13.99 -6.39
N MET A 51 -5.92 12.70 -6.05
CA MET A 51 -4.99 12.12 -5.08
C MET A 51 -3.60 11.85 -5.65
N SER A 52 -3.44 11.90 -6.96
CA SER A 52 -2.17 11.64 -7.65
C SER A 52 -1.37 12.90 -7.97
N GLU A 53 -1.88 14.08 -7.62
CA GLU A 53 -1.19 15.35 -7.78
C GLU A 53 -0.26 15.65 -6.61
N GLU A 54 0.89 16.28 -6.87
CA GLU A 54 1.81 16.66 -5.80
C GLU A 54 1.15 17.65 -4.84
N PRO A 55 1.16 17.40 -3.52
CA PRO A 55 0.45 18.25 -2.55
C PRO A 55 0.90 19.72 -2.51
N THR A 56 2.08 20.01 -3.03
CA THR A 56 2.68 21.36 -3.04
C THR A 56 2.51 22.11 -4.35
N ALA A 57 2.04 21.48 -5.42
CA ALA A 57 1.93 22.10 -6.75
C ALA A 57 0.85 23.19 -6.86
N GLN A 58 0.05 23.40 -5.83
CA GLN A 58 -1.05 24.37 -5.85
C GLN A 58 -0.64 25.81 -5.49
N GLN A 59 0.63 26.11 -5.19
CA GLN A 59 0.99 27.41 -4.63
C GLN A 59 1.75 28.37 -5.56
N ASP A 60 2.39 27.93 -6.64
CA ASP A 60 3.15 28.85 -7.50
C ASP A 60 2.90 28.60 -9.00
N GLY A 61 2.18 29.52 -9.61
CA GLY A 61 1.61 29.49 -10.95
C GLY A 61 2.60 29.53 -12.12
N VAL A 62 3.72 28.83 -12.10
CA VAL A 62 4.58 28.62 -13.27
C VAL A 62 4.81 27.14 -13.48
N ALA A 63 4.05 26.55 -14.37
CA ALA A 63 4.22 25.14 -14.77
C ALA A 63 5.53 25.00 -15.58
N ASP A 64 6.59 24.52 -14.95
CA ASP A 64 7.75 24.03 -15.69
C ASP A 64 7.36 22.70 -16.40
N PRO A 65 7.47 22.62 -17.75
CA PRO A 65 7.15 21.39 -18.49
C PRO A 65 7.93 20.16 -18.03
N ARG A 66 9.10 20.33 -17.42
CA ARG A 66 9.91 19.24 -16.86
C ARG A 66 9.30 18.70 -15.57
N LEU A 67 8.74 19.59 -14.74
CA LEU A 67 8.00 19.23 -13.53
C LEU A 67 6.71 18.48 -13.86
N SER A 68 5.97 18.91 -14.90
CA SER A 68 4.75 18.20 -15.31
C SER A 68 5.01 16.77 -15.77
N THR A 69 6.11 16.53 -16.50
CA THR A 69 6.52 15.19 -16.92
C THR A 69 6.95 14.34 -15.72
N LEU A 70 7.72 14.90 -14.79
CA LEU A 70 8.15 14.22 -13.58
C LEU A 70 6.93 13.87 -12.69
N ASN A 71 6.01 14.81 -12.51
CA ASN A 71 4.80 14.62 -11.74
C ASN A 71 3.92 13.51 -12.32
N SER A 72 3.80 13.40 -13.65
CA SER A 72 3.08 12.29 -14.26
C SER A 72 3.76 10.93 -14.02
N GLN A 73 5.08 10.88 -13.95
CA GLN A 73 5.84 9.65 -13.65
C GLN A 73 5.75 9.25 -12.18
N LEU A 74 5.51 10.22 -11.28
CA LEU A 74 5.41 9.99 -9.83
C LEU A 74 3.95 9.92 -9.34
N SER A 75 2.99 10.07 -10.23
CA SER A 75 1.55 10.14 -9.88
C SER A 75 1.07 8.95 -9.03
N MET A 76 1.54 7.73 -9.34
CA MET A 76 1.22 6.54 -8.54
C MET A 76 1.81 6.60 -7.13
N MET A 77 2.99 7.19 -6.97
CA MET A 77 3.60 7.41 -5.66
C MET A 77 2.82 8.46 -4.85
N TYR A 78 2.45 9.58 -5.47
CA TYR A 78 1.63 10.60 -4.82
C TYR A 78 0.26 10.09 -4.42
N PHE A 79 -0.35 9.24 -5.25
CA PHE A 79 -1.59 8.56 -4.91
C PHE A 79 -1.42 7.68 -3.66
N GLN A 80 -0.36 6.88 -3.62
CA GLN A 80 -0.03 6.03 -2.46
C GLN A 80 0.13 6.87 -1.18
N GLU A 81 0.95 7.92 -1.24
CA GLU A 81 1.20 8.80 -0.11
C GLU A 81 -0.06 9.54 0.36
N SER A 82 -0.91 9.97 -0.57
CA SER A 82 -2.18 10.62 -0.27
C SER A 82 -3.15 9.69 0.45
N LEU A 83 -3.20 8.42 0.05
CA LEU A 83 -4.03 7.42 0.73
C LEU A 83 -3.50 7.10 2.14
N GLU A 84 -2.19 6.99 2.30
CA GLU A 84 -1.53 6.80 3.60
C GLU A 84 -1.76 7.98 4.55
N TYR A 85 -1.71 9.21 4.03
CA TYR A 85 -2.03 10.41 4.77
C TYR A 85 -3.50 10.48 5.19
N LEU A 86 -4.41 10.14 4.27
CA LEU A 86 -5.84 10.07 4.57
C LEU A 86 -6.14 9.05 5.67
N CYS A 87 -5.48 7.89 5.64
CA CYS A 87 -5.56 6.92 6.74
C CYS A 87 -5.08 7.48 8.07
N TRP A 88 -3.99 8.24 8.09
CA TRP A 88 -3.50 8.90 9.29
C TRP A 88 -4.53 9.91 9.85
N GLN A 89 -5.15 10.71 8.99
CA GLN A 89 -6.22 11.62 9.41
C GLN A 89 -7.39 10.85 10.03
N GLN A 90 -7.82 9.77 9.40
CA GLN A 90 -8.92 8.91 9.87
C GLN A 90 -8.52 8.06 11.09
N GLY A 91 -7.25 7.90 11.37
CA GLY A 91 -6.65 7.28 12.55
C GLY A 91 -6.41 8.25 13.72
N ASN A 92 -7.16 9.35 13.80
CA ASN A 92 -7.01 10.39 14.83
C ASN A 92 -5.65 11.11 14.81
N MET A 93 -5.01 11.22 13.64
CA MET A 93 -3.70 11.85 13.49
C MET A 93 -2.61 11.21 14.38
N LYS A 94 -2.74 9.91 14.65
CA LYS A 94 -1.81 9.08 15.43
C LYS A 94 -1.46 7.83 14.60
N GLN A 95 -0.80 6.87 15.24
CA GLN A 95 -0.53 5.55 14.64
C GLN A 95 -1.67 4.53 14.89
N THR A 96 -2.78 4.94 15.49
CA THR A 96 -4.01 4.16 15.52
C THR A 96 -4.58 4.02 14.11
N ALA A 97 -4.88 2.81 13.66
CA ALA A 97 -5.34 2.59 12.29
C ALA A 97 -6.87 2.71 12.16
N PRO A 98 -7.37 3.35 11.09
CA PRO A 98 -8.80 3.37 10.80
C PRO A 98 -9.27 1.96 10.43
N ALA A 99 -10.39 1.54 10.98
CA ALA A 99 -10.90 0.18 10.82
C ALA A 99 -12.42 0.14 10.77
N GLN A 100 -12.95 -0.91 10.15
CA GLN A 100 -14.38 -1.14 10.01
C GLN A 100 -14.65 -2.65 9.98
N ARG A 101 -15.78 -3.10 10.55
CA ARG A 101 -16.21 -4.49 10.40
C ARG A 101 -16.49 -4.80 8.92
N MET A 102 -16.01 -5.92 8.43
CA MET A 102 -16.10 -6.27 7.00
C MET A 102 -17.54 -6.34 6.50
N ALA A 103 -18.46 -6.93 7.27
CA ALA A 103 -19.85 -7.01 6.87
C ALA A 103 -20.54 -5.64 6.87
N ASP A 104 -20.15 -4.72 7.76
CA ASP A 104 -20.65 -3.35 7.77
C ASP A 104 -20.12 -2.57 6.56
N PHE A 105 -18.84 -2.72 6.23
CA PHE A 105 -18.24 -2.13 5.04
C PHE A 105 -19.01 -2.50 3.77
N THR A 106 -19.30 -3.80 3.57
CA THR A 106 -20.03 -4.26 2.38
C THR A 106 -21.48 -3.77 2.33
N LYS A 107 -22.09 -3.51 3.49
CA LYS A 107 -23.44 -2.95 3.63
C LYS A 107 -23.48 -1.43 3.71
N LYS A 108 -22.32 -0.76 3.63
CA LYS A 108 -22.16 0.69 3.78
C LYS A 108 -22.74 1.23 5.10
N LYS A 109 -22.51 0.50 6.19
CA LYS A 109 -22.95 0.84 7.54
C LYS A 109 -21.77 1.23 8.42
N LEU A 110 -22.00 2.09 9.40
CA LEU A 110 -21.01 2.40 10.43
C LEU A 110 -20.81 1.19 11.35
N SER A 111 -19.57 0.96 11.78
CA SER A 111 -19.24 0.04 12.87
C SER A 111 -19.10 0.87 14.14
N TYR A 112 -19.99 0.68 15.11
CA TYR A 112 -19.95 1.42 16.37
C TYR A 112 -18.87 0.87 17.33
N ASP A 113 -18.51 -0.39 17.18
CA ASP A 113 -17.50 -1.10 17.94
C ASP A 113 -16.65 -1.96 16.99
N LEU A 114 -15.48 -2.38 17.45
CA LEU A 114 -14.57 -3.23 16.71
C LEU A 114 -14.18 -4.44 17.57
N PRO A 115 -14.01 -5.63 16.96
CA PRO A 115 -13.40 -6.76 17.65
C PRO A 115 -11.99 -6.46 18.12
N GLU A 116 -11.49 -7.24 19.08
CA GLU A 116 -10.07 -7.20 19.43
C GLU A 116 -9.18 -7.44 18.20
N SER A 117 -8.04 -6.80 18.18
CA SER A 117 -7.08 -6.88 17.08
C SER A 117 -5.66 -7.10 17.57
N SER A 118 -4.85 -7.69 16.72
CA SER A 118 -3.40 -7.83 16.93
C SER A 118 -2.62 -6.53 16.68
N TYR A 119 -3.26 -5.48 16.15
CA TYR A 119 -2.58 -4.22 15.83
C TYR A 119 -2.27 -3.43 17.11
N ALA A 120 -1.01 -3.46 17.53
CA ALA A 120 -0.58 -2.93 18.83
C ALA A 120 -0.86 -1.42 19.04
N PRO A 121 -0.77 -0.53 18.04
CA PRO A 121 -1.13 0.89 18.25
C PRO A 121 -2.63 1.12 18.47
N GLY A 122 -3.48 0.11 18.24
CA GLY A 122 -4.92 0.20 18.39
C GLY A 122 -5.66 0.63 17.13
N LEU A 123 -6.97 0.39 17.14
CA LEU A 123 -7.87 0.69 16.04
C LEU A 123 -8.82 1.83 16.39
N VAL A 124 -9.22 2.57 15.37
CA VAL A 124 -10.29 3.57 15.44
C VAL A 124 -11.40 3.17 14.49
N SER A 125 -12.64 3.10 14.99
CA SER A 125 -13.79 2.89 14.11
C SER A 125 -13.90 4.05 13.14
N SER A 126 -13.87 3.75 11.86
CA SER A 126 -13.89 4.72 10.78
C SER A 126 -14.66 4.16 9.58
N PRO A 127 -15.51 4.96 8.91
CA PRO A 127 -16.32 4.50 7.79
C PRO A 127 -15.50 4.37 6.51
N LEU A 128 -14.66 3.33 6.41
CA LEU A 128 -13.77 3.08 5.26
C LEU A 128 -14.53 3.18 3.92
N HIS A 129 -15.76 2.66 3.87
CA HIS A 129 -16.63 2.69 2.69
C HIS A 129 -17.00 4.09 2.22
N PHE A 130 -16.87 5.09 3.09
CA PHE A 130 -17.26 6.47 2.81
C PHE A 130 -16.08 7.33 2.32
N TRP A 131 -14.93 7.24 2.98
CA TRP A 131 -13.82 8.12 2.67
C TRP A 131 -12.78 7.50 1.73
N MET A 132 -12.73 6.17 1.59
CA MET A 132 -11.87 5.57 0.57
C MET A 132 -12.33 5.99 -0.84
N PRO A 133 -11.40 6.16 -1.79
CA PRO A 133 -11.78 6.41 -3.17
C PRO A 133 -12.85 5.40 -3.64
N PRO A 134 -13.99 5.87 -4.19
CA PRO A 134 -15.10 5.00 -4.59
C PRO A 134 -14.69 3.87 -5.53
N PHE A 135 -13.72 4.12 -6.39
CA PHE A 135 -13.10 3.11 -7.26
C PHE A 135 -12.55 1.91 -6.45
N ILE A 136 -11.83 2.17 -5.36
CA ILE A 136 -11.25 1.14 -4.50
C ILE A 136 -12.33 0.51 -3.62
N ALA A 137 -13.12 1.33 -2.92
CA ALA A 137 -14.14 0.85 -1.99
C ALA A 137 -15.15 -0.07 -2.67
N ASN A 138 -15.62 0.29 -3.87
CA ASN A 138 -16.58 -0.53 -4.63
C ASN A 138 -15.96 -1.86 -5.11
N ARG A 139 -14.69 -1.86 -5.54
CA ARG A 139 -14.00 -3.11 -5.94
C ARG A 139 -13.79 -4.04 -4.76
N LEU A 140 -13.32 -3.53 -3.63
CA LEU A 140 -13.20 -4.32 -2.40
C LEU A 140 -14.55 -4.89 -1.96
N SER A 141 -15.60 -4.07 -1.93
CA SER A 141 -16.94 -4.52 -1.55
C SER A 141 -17.46 -5.63 -2.47
N LYS A 142 -17.30 -5.48 -3.79
CA LYS A 142 -17.68 -6.52 -4.76
C LYS A 142 -16.86 -7.80 -4.58
N GLY A 143 -15.54 -7.67 -4.35
CA GLY A 143 -14.65 -8.78 -4.08
C GLY A 143 -15.07 -9.56 -2.83
N PHE A 144 -15.33 -8.89 -1.71
CA PHE A 144 -15.81 -9.53 -0.49
C PHE A 144 -17.15 -10.25 -0.68
N GLN A 145 -18.08 -9.62 -1.40
CA GLN A 145 -19.36 -10.27 -1.71
C GLN A 145 -19.16 -11.53 -2.57
N GLN A 146 -18.23 -11.49 -3.53
CA GLN A 146 -17.91 -12.65 -4.36
C GLN A 146 -17.25 -13.77 -3.54
N PHE A 147 -16.30 -13.45 -2.66
CA PHE A 147 -15.72 -14.43 -1.74
C PHE A 147 -16.77 -15.02 -0.80
N GLY A 148 -17.73 -14.23 -0.35
CA GLY A 148 -18.85 -14.70 0.47
C GLY A 148 -19.75 -15.72 -0.22
N LYS A 149 -19.82 -15.70 -1.57
CA LYS A 149 -20.55 -16.72 -2.34
C LYS A 149 -19.79 -18.06 -2.40
N TYR A 150 -18.45 -18.01 -2.42
CA TYR A 150 -17.62 -19.21 -2.50
C TYR A 150 -17.29 -19.81 -1.14
N SER A 151 -17.25 -18.99 -0.09
CA SER A 151 -16.90 -19.40 1.25
C SER A 151 -17.97 -18.99 2.25
N HIS A 152 -18.77 -19.97 2.67
CA HIS A 152 -19.83 -19.73 3.65
C HIS A 152 -19.24 -19.16 4.94
N GLY A 153 -19.86 -18.11 5.48
CA GLY A 153 -19.39 -17.45 6.69
C GLY A 153 -18.24 -16.43 6.48
N PHE A 154 -17.75 -16.24 5.24
CA PHE A 154 -16.69 -15.28 4.96
C PHE A 154 -17.11 -13.83 5.31
N LEU A 155 -18.34 -13.44 4.93
CA LEU A 155 -18.89 -12.12 5.27
C LEU A 155 -19.39 -12.12 6.73
N THR A 156 -18.53 -11.72 7.64
CA THR A 156 -18.80 -11.72 9.07
C THR A 156 -18.46 -10.37 9.71
N ASN A 157 -19.11 -10.06 10.83
CA ASN A 157 -18.76 -8.93 11.68
C ASN A 157 -17.59 -9.21 12.63
N GLU A 158 -17.10 -10.46 12.69
CA GLU A 158 -15.89 -10.83 13.42
C GLU A 158 -14.62 -10.43 12.67
N ALA A 159 -14.69 -10.26 11.34
CA ALA A 159 -13.58 -9.80 10.53
C ALA A 159 -13.55 -8.27 10.49
N THR A 160 -12.37 -7.72 10.78
CA THR A 160 -12.10 -6.28 10.77
C THR A 160 -11.20 -5.92 9.59
N MET A 161 -11.63 -4.97 8.79
CA MET A 161 -10.80 -4.32 7.80
C MET A 161 -9.97 -3.23 8.48
N ILE A 162 -8.70 -3.16 8.20
CA ILE A 162 -7.77 -2.18 8.75
C ILE A 162 -7.11 -1.45 7.57
N GLY A 163 -7.19 -0.14 7.54
CA GLY A 163 -6.55 0.69 6.51
C GLY A 163 -5.16 1.14 6.96
N VAL A 164 -4.17 1.10 6.13
CA VAL A 164 -4.12 0.64 4.75
C VAL A 164 -2.80 -0.12 4.48
N GLU A 165 -2.85 -1.15 3.68
CA GLU A 165 -1.66 -1.82 3.16
C GLU A 165 -1.44 -1.40 1.71
N THR A 166 -0.66 -0.34 1.50
CA THR A 166 -0.41 0.26 0.18
C THR A 166 0.88 -0.20 -0.46
N ARG A 167 1.81 -0.79 0.32
CA ARG A 167 3.17 -1.10 -0.11
C ARG A 167 3.34 -2.56 -0.49
N THR A 168 2.49 -3.05 -1.38
CA THR A 168 2.56 -4.40 -1.95
C THR A 168 3.56 -4.49 -3.09
N SER A 169 3.78 -3.38 -3.81
CA SER A 169 4.81 -3.23 -4.83
C SER A 169 5.22 -1.77 -4.95
N SER A 170 6.43 -1.52 -5.46
CA SER A 170 6.89 -0.14 -5.66
C SER A 170 6.07 0.54 -6.77
N PRO A 171 5.53 1.74 -6.53
CA PRO A 171 4.82 2.52 -7.53
C PRO A 171 5.75 3.12 -8.60
N VAL A 172 7.07 3.08 -8.36
CA VAL A 172 8.10 3.61 -9.26
C VAL A 172 9.22 2.60 -9.47
N ARG A 173 9.95 2.76 -10.57
CA ARG A 173 11.16 1.96 -10.84
C ARG A 173 12.37 2.87 -11.00
N ILE A 174 13.41 2.60 -10.22
CA ILE A 174 14.72 3.27 -10.36
C ILE A 174 15.47 2.61 -11.50
N ILE A 175 15.65 3.30 -12.63
CA ILE A 175 16.15 2.71 -13.86
C ILE A 175 17.61 2.27 -13.70
N ARG A 176 17.91 1.02 -14.08
CA ARG A 176 19.26 0.46 -14.15
C ARG A 176 19.50 -0.21 -15.50
N ASP A 177 20.75 -0.32 -15.89
CA ASP A 177 21.16 -1.08 -17.06
C ASP A 177 20.91 -2.59 -16.83
N LYS A 178 20.45 -3.29 -17.84
CA LYS A 178 20.01 -4.70 -17.73
C LYS A 178 21.16 -5.68 -17.57
N ASP A 179 22.35 -5.33 -18.06
CA ASP A 179 23.52 -6.24 -18.08
C ASP A 179 24.43 -5.96 -16.89
N THR A 180 24.72 -4.69 -16.62
CA THR A 180 25.57 -4.28 -15.49
C THR A 180 24.82 -4.13 -14.18
N LEU A 181 23.50 -4.04 -14.19
CA LEU A 181 22.62 -3.74 -13.08
C LEU A 181 22.91 -2.40 -12.37
N GLN A 182 23.78 -1.58 -12.95
CA GLN A 182 24.12 -0.26 -12.44
C GLN A 182 23.11 0.78 -12.91
N HIS A 183 22.83 1.78 -12.09
CA HIS A 183 21.98 2.91 -12.49
C HIS A 183 22.53 3.60 -13.73
N VAL A 184 21.64 3.93 -14.69
CA VAL A 184 22.02 4.43 -16.02
C VAL A 184 22.79 5.75 -16.03
N ARG A 185 22.72 6.53 -14.95
CA ARG A 185 23.40 7.84 -14.84
C ARG A 185 24.37 7.93 -13.66
N LEU A 186 24.16 7.17 -12.61
CA LEU A 186 24.93 7.25 -11.37
C LEU A 186 25.81 6.01 -11.24
N LYS A 187 27.12 6.23 -11.36
CA LYS A 187 28.10 5.14 -11.20
C LYS A 187 28.17 4.66 -9.75
N GLY A 188 28.30 3.36 -9.56
CA GLY A 188 28.39 2.74 -8.24
C GLY A 188 27.04 2.57 -7.52
N LEU A 189 25.92 2.98 -8.13
CA LEU A 189 24.58 2.76 -7.60
C LEU A 189 23.92 1.55 -8.29
N PHE A 190 23.50 0.57 -7.52
CA PHE A 190 22.85 -0.65 -8.00
C PHE A 190 21.43 -0.75 -7.40
N PRO A 191 20.40 -0.16 -8.05
CA PRO A 191 19.02 -0.28 -7.58
C PRO A 191 18.59 -1.73 -7.60
N CYS A 192 18.09 -2.26 -6.45
CA CYS A 192 17.68 -3.66 -6.37
C CYS A 192 16.46 -3.86 -5.47
N GLY A 193 15.82 -5.00 -5.63
CA GLY A 193 14.72 -5.46 -4.81
C GLY A 193 13.40 -4.74 -5.05
N GLU A 194 12.50 -4.87 -4.08
CA GLU A 194 11.13 -4.36 -4.17
C GLU A 194 11.07 -2.84 -4.20
N GLY A 195 11.78 -2.16 -3.30
CA GLY A 195 11.78 -0.69 -3.24
C GLY A 195 12.27 -0.01 -4.50
N ALA A 196 13.17 -0.65 -5.25
CA ALA A 196 13.65 -0.15 -6.54
C ALA A 196 12.76 -0.58 -7.73
N GLY A 197 11.70 -1.35 -7.50
CA GLY A 197 10.74 -1.79 -8.52
C GLY A 197 11.18 -3.01 -9.34
N TYR A 198 12.09 -3.86 -8.81
CA TYR A 198 12.59 -5.04 -9.50
C TYR A 198 12.12 -6.37 -8.92
N ALA A 199 11.37 -6.34 -7.84
CA ALA A 199 10.82 -7.53 -7.20
C ALA A 199 9.45 -7.23 -6.58
N GLY A 200 8.62 -8.24 -6.42
CA GLY A 200 7.30 -8.13 -5.80
C GLY A 200 7.10 -9.15 -4.65
N GLY A 201 8.17 -9.68 -4.08
CA GLY A 201 8.09 -10.63 -2.97
C GLY A 201 9.46 -10.99 -2.41
N ILE A 202 9.48 -11.66 -1.25
CA ILE A 202 10.69 -11.95 -0.47
C ILE A 202 11.74 -12.69 -1.29
N VAL A 203 11.35 -13.79 -1.96
CA VAL A 203 12.29 -14.62 -2.73
C VAL A 203 12.85 -13.87 -3.95
N SER A 204 11.97 -13.18 -4.70
CA SER A 204 12.39 -12.41 -5.88
C SER A 204 13.30 -11.23 -5.49
N ALA A 205 13.04 -10.58 -4.35
CA ALA A 205 13.89 -9.52 -3.82
C ALA A 205 15.26 -10.05 -3.39
N GLY A 206 15.31 -11.22 -2.74
CA GLY A 206 16.55 -11.88 -2.38
C GLY A 206 17.40 -12.24 -3.59
N ILE A 207 16.80 -12.85 -4.61
CA ILE A 207 17.49 -13.22 -5.87
C ILE A 207 18.01 -11.97 -6.59
N ASP A 208 17.24 -10.91 -6.65
CA ASP A 208 17.66 -9.67 -7.29
C ASP A 208 18.80 -8.99 -6.53
N GLY A 209 18.76 -9.03 -5.19
CA GLY A 209 19.85 -8.56 -4.33
C GLY A 209 21.16 -9.34 -4.56
N GLU A 210 21.07 -10.67 -4.65
CA GLU A 210 22.23 -11.54 -4.97
C GLU A 210 22.85 -11.18 -6.31
N ARG A 211 22.04 -11.03 -7.36
CA ARG A 211 22.51 -10.61 -8.69
C ARG A 211 23.18 -9.24 -8.67
N CYS A 212 22.65 -8.29 -7.92
CA CYS A 212 23.27 -6.97 -7.77
C CYS A 212 24.61 -7.07 -7.01
N ALA A 213 24.68 -7.88 -5.95
CA ALA A 213 25.94 -8.12 -5.24
C ALA A 213 27.02 -8.72 -6.12
N GLU A 214 26.68 -9.71 -6.96
CA GLU A 214 27.58 -10.26 -7.96
C GLU A 214 28.03 -9.20 -8.98
N ALA A 215 27.13 -8.33 -9.43
CA ALA A 215 27.47 -7.24 -10.34
C ALA A 215 28.44 -6.23 -9.70
N VAL A 216 28.25 -5.92 -8.42
CA VAL A 216 29.20 -5.10 -7.65
C VAL A 216 30.57 -5.80 -7.55
N GLY A 217 30.60 -7.10 -7.27
CA GLY A 217 31.83 -7.89 -7.24
C GLY A 217 32.59 -7.81 -8.55
N ARG A 218 31.91 -7.96 -9.70
CA ARG A 218 32.54 -7.81 -11.03
C ARG A 218 33.07 -6.40 -11.33
N LEU A 219 32.52 -5.37 -10.68
CA LEU A 219 33.00 -3.99 -10.84
C LEU A 219 34.27 -3.71 -10.03
N LEU A 220 34.45 -4.41 -8.91
CA LEU A 220 35.57 -4.19 -7.98
C LEU A 220 36.82 -5.05 -8.28
N LEU A 221 36.66 -6.07 -9.09
CA LEU A 221 37.72 -6.96 -9.57
C LEU A 221 38.32 -6.49 -10.91
#